data_5c110cc6532b056fa5499c41cead8288
#
_entry.id   5c110cc6532b056fa5499c41cead8288
#
_cell.length_a   1.000
_cell.length_b   1.000
_cell.length_c   1.000
_cell.angle_alpha   90.00
_cell.angle_beta   90.00
_cell.angle_gamma   90.00
#
_symmetry.space_group_name_H-M   'P 1'
#
loop_
_entity.id
_entity.type
_entity.pdbx_description
1 polymer ?
#
loop_
_entity_poly.entity_id
_entity_poly.type
_entity_poly.pdbx_seq_one_letter_code
_entity_poly.pdbx_strand_id
1 'polypeptide(L)'
;DEELTELIYEVLQEVSQEEYLPLDQKTMLGKELFNAFRKLDLLQEFLEDDDITEIMINGTQNIFIEKAGRISQSDKRFLSADKLEDVIQQIVAGSNRLVNEASPIVDARLADGSRVNVVLPPVALNGPIVTIRKFAKEVITMNKLMEWQSINSEVSGFLASLVAAGYNIFISGGTGSGKTGMGTTNGRSKGMEQEHGTDAAA
;
A
#
# COMPACT_ATOMS: atom_id res chain seq x y z
N ASP A 1 -6.14 -23.52 -2.48
CA ASP A 1 -5.55 -22.67 -3.56
C ASP A 1 -5.16 -23.53 -4.77
N GLU A 2 -4.62 -24.74 -4.60
CA GLU A 2 -4.27 -25.63 -5.70
C GLU A 2 -5.50 -26.02 -6.55
N GLU A 3 -6.58 -26.45 -5.92
CA GLU A 3 -7.84 -26.81 -6.63
C GLU A 3 -8.40 -25.62 -7.48
N LEU A 4 -8.34 -24.40 -6.96
CA LEU A 4 -8.79 -23.23 -7.71
C LEU A 4 -7.87 -22.94 -8.90
N THR A 5 -6.57 -23.12 -8.70
CA THR A 5 -5.58 -22.92 -9.78
C THR A 5 -5.80 -23.94 -10.88
N GLU A 6 -6.01 -25.21 -10.56
CA GLU A 6 -6.33 -26.27 -11.52
C GLU A 6 -7.62 -25.95 -12.30
N LEU A 7 -8.69 -25.56 -11.59
CA LEU A 7 -9.96 -25.20 -12.24
C LEU A 7 -9.81 -24.01 -13.19
N ILE A 8 -9.05 -22.98 -12.79
CA ILE A 8 -8.77 -21.83 -13.67
C ILE A 8 -8.03 -22.27 -14.94
N TYR A 9 -7.04 -23.17 -14.81
CA TYR A 9 -6.30 -23.68 -15.97
C TYR A 9 -7.18 -24.54 -16.88
N GLU A 10 -8.07 -25.37 -16.34
CA GLU A 10 -9.02 -26.15 -17.12
C GLU A 10 -9.94 -25.23 -17.93
N VAL A 11 -10.55 -24.24 -17.31
CA VAL A 11 -11.41 -23.26 -18.00
C VAL A 11 -10.65 -22.49 -19.08
N LEU A 12 -9.42 -22.04 -18.80
CA LEU A 12 -8.60 -21.36 -19.80
C LEU A 12 -8.17 -22.26 -20.95
N GLN A 13 -8.04 -23.57 -20.71
CA GLN A 13 -7.82 -24.55 -21.79
C GLN A 13 -9.06 -24.74 -22.67
N GLU A 14 -10.23 -24.84 -22.07
CA GLU A 14 -11.51 -24.93 -22.85
C GLU A 14 -11.71 -23.69 -23.72
N VAL A 15 -11.59 -22.49 -23.14
CA VAL A 15 -11.71 -21.22 -23.88
C VAL A 15 -10.68 -21.14 -25.01
N SER A 16 -9.48 -21.70 -24.80
CA SER A 16 -8.43 -21.73 -25.83
C SER A 16 -8.71 -22.64 -26.99
N GLN A 17 -9.68 -23.55 -26.90
CA GLN A 17 -10.12 -24.38 -28.04
C GLN A 17 -11.06 -23.60 -28.97
N GLU A 18 -11.77 -22.61 -28.41
CA GLU A 18 -12.70 -21.76 -29.15
C GLU A 18 -12.01 -20.49 -29.68
N GLU A 19 -11.14 -19.90 -28.88
CA GLU A 19 -10.40 -18.69 -29.23
C GLU A 19 -8.89 -18.88 -29.00
N TYR A 20 -8.07 -18.44 -29.98
CA TYR A 20 -6.63 -18.50 -29.83
C TYR A 20 -6.12 -17.57 -28.74
N LEU A 21 -5.68 -18.13 -27.61
CA LEU A 21 -5.06 -17.41 -26.49
C LEU A 21 -3.56 -17.75 -26.45
N PRO A 22 -2.67 -16.78 -26.71
CA PRO A 22 -1.23 -16.93 -26.49
C PRO A 22 -0.90 -17.32 -25.05
N LEU A 23 0.24 -17.98 -24.84
CA LEU A 23 0.63 -18.50 -23.52
C LEU A 23 0.81 -17.39 -22.46
N ASP A 24 1.34 -16.26 -22.87
CA ASP A 24 1.50 -15.06 -22.03
C ASP A 24 0.14 -14.52 -21.57
N GLN A 25 -0.85 -14.44 -22.47
CA GLN A 25 -2.20 -14.03 -22.11
C GLN A 25 -2.89 -15.03 -21.17
N LYS A 26 -2.72 -16.34 -21.38
CA LYS A 26 -3.25 -17.37 -20.48
C LYS A 26 -2.67 -17.21 -19.07
N THR A 27 -1.37 -16.98 -18.97
CA THR A 27 -0.71 -16.81 -17.69
C THR A 27 -1.20 -15.56 -16.98
N MET A 28 -1.36 -14.46 -17.71
CA MET A 28 -1.89 -13.19 -17.18
C MET A 28 -3.34 -13.34 -16.70
N LEU A 29 -4.22 -13.89 -17.55
CA LEU A 29 -5.62 -14.16 -17.19
C LEU A 29 -5.75 -15.11 -16.01
N GLY A 30 -4.92 -16.15 -15.94
CA GLY A 30 -4.90 -17.07 -14.80
C GLY A 30 -4.56 -16.37 -13.49
N LYS A 31 -3.57 -15.48 -13.52
CA LYS A 31 -3.21 -14.67 -12.36
C LYS A 31 -4.31 -13.67 -11.97
N GLU A 32 -4.91 -13.00 -12.94
CA GLU A 32 -6.02 -12.05 -12.70
C GLU A 32 -7.23 -12.76 -12.10
N LEU A 33 -7.64 -13.91 -12.65
CA LEU A 33 -8.74 -14.71 -12.11
C LEU A 33 -8.44 -15.19 -10.68
N PHE A 34 -7.23 -15.71 -10.43
CA PHE A 34 -6.83 -16.11 -9.07
C PHE A 34 -6.91 -14.96 -8.09
N ASN A 35 -6.40 -13.79 -8.46
CA ASN A 35 -6.44 -12.58 -7.64
C ASN A 35 -7.88 -12.12 -7.38
N ALA A 36 -8.77 -12.23 -8.38
CA ALA A 36 -10.18 -11.86 -8.27
C ALA A 36 -10.96 -12.75 -7.29
N PHE A 37 -10.56 -14.02 -7.14
CA PHE A 37 -11.25 -14.98 -6.25
C PHE A 37 -10.63 -15.11 -4.87
N ARG A 38 -9.32 -14.94 -4.73
CA ARG A 38 -8.60 -15.26 -3.48
C ARG A 38 -7.86 -14.08 -2.86
N LYS A 39 -7.65 -13.01 -3.61
CA LYS A 39 -6.90 -11.84 -3.17
C LYS A 39 -7.75 -10.58 -3.34
N LEU A 40 -7.10 -9.44 -3.39
CA LEU A 40 -7.75 -8.14 -3.51
C LEU A 40 -7.96 -7.69 -4.98
N ASP A 41 -8.29 -8.66 -5.85
CA ASP A 41 -8.56 -8.42 -7.27
C ASP A 41 -7.40 -7.65 -7.95
N LEU A 42 -7.74 -6.65 -8.76
CA LEU A 42 -6.75 -5.81 -9.47
C LEU A 42 -5.81 -5.05 -8.53
N LEU A 43 -6.20 -4.80 -7.27
CA LEU A 43 -5.34 -4.12 -6.29
C LEU A 43 -4.13 -4.97 -5.91
N GLN A 44 -4.21 -6.28 -6.06
CA GLN A 44 -3.12 -7.18 -5.71
C GLN A 44 -1.85 -6.88 -6.50
N GLU A 45 -1.96 -6.54 -7.78
CA GLU A 45 -0.80 -6.18 -8.59
C GLU A 45 -0.12 -4.89 -8.10
N PHE A 46 -0.92 -3.87 -7.74
CA PHE A 46 -0.38 -2.63 -7.19
C PHE A 46 0.26 -2.85 -5.81
N LEU A 47 -0.29 -3.77 -5.02
CA LEU A 47 0.27 -4.11 -3.72
C LEU A 47 1.58 -4.91 -3.84
N GLU A 48 1.72 -5.73 -4.87
CA GLU A 48 2.93 -6.51 -5.15
C GLU A 48 4.06 -5.68 -5.79
N ASP A 49 3.75 -4.56 -6.46
CA ASP A 49 4.73 -3.66 -7.08
C ASP A 49 5.41 -2.78 -6.02
N ASP A 50 6.67 -3.07 -5.71
CA ASP A 50 7.43 -2.38 -4.65
C ASP A 50 7.71 -0.90 -4.95
N ASP A 51 7.61 -0.46 -6.21
CA ASP A 51 7.79 0.93 -6.59
C ASP A 51 6.56 1.79 -6.26
N ILE A 52 5.39 1.19 -6.08
CA ILE A 52 4.16 1.89 -5.71
C ILE A 52 4.16 2.15 -4.21
N THR A 53 4.02 3.40 -3.83
CA THR A 53 3.95 3.87 -2.43
C THR A 53 2.53 4.12 -1.96
N GLU A 54 1.65 4.59 -2.85
CA GLU A 54 0.26 4.90 -2.53
C GLU A 54 -0.67 4.54 -3.67
N ILE A 55 -1.87 4.05 -3.34
CA ILE A 55 -2.95 3.69 -4.27
C ILE A 55 -4.19 4.47 -3.85
N MET A 56 -4.77 5.21 -4.76
CA MET A 56 -5.96 6.05 -4.53
C MET A 56 -7.06 5.66 -5.50
N ILE A 57 -8.20 5.21 -4.98
CA ILE A 57 -9.37 4.77 -5.73
C ILE A 57 -10.48 5.78 -5.52
N ASN A 58 -10.98 6.38 -6.57
CA ASN A 58 -12.08 7.32 -6.56
C ASN A 58 -13.23 6.77 -7.43
N GLY A 59 -14.10 5.97 -6.81
CA GLY A 59 -15.11 5.18 -7.53
C GLY A 59 -14.48 4.09 -8.39
N THR A 60 -15.26 3.50 -9.28
CA THR A 60 -14.82 2.35 -10.09
C THR A 60 -13.86 2.69 -11.22
N GLN A 61 -13.88 3.94 -11.71
CA GLN A 61 -13.22 4.33 -12.95
C GLN A 61 -11.86 5.01 -12.75
N ASN A 62 -11.61 5.59 -11.58
CA ASN A 62 -10.44 6.43 -11.37
C ASN A 62 -9.54 5.82 -10.30
N ILE A 63 -8.49 5.16 -10.74
CA ILE A 63 -7.44 4.63 -9.88
C ILE A 63 -6.15 5.41 -10.17
N PHE A 64 -5.57 5.99 -9.13
CA PHE A 64 -4.30 6.68 -9.20
C PHE A 64 -3.27 5.93 -8.37
N ILE A 65 -2.05 5.92 -8.83
CA ILE A 65 -0.92 5.31 -8.13
C ILE A 65 0.20 6.33 -7.98
N GLU A 66 0.91 6.28 -6.87
CA GLU A 66 2.12 7.04 -6.65
C GLU A 66 3.34 6.14 -6.81
N LYS A 67 4.27 6.53 -7.70
CA LYS A 67 5.59 5.92 -7.87
C LYS A 67 6.66 7.00 -7.83
N ALA A 68 7.69 6.81 -7.00
CA ALA A 68 8.80 7.77 -6.87
C ALA A 68 8.34 9.22 -6.65
N GLY A 69 7.30 9.44 -5.85
CA GLY A 69 6.73 10.75 -5.54
C GLY A 69 5.92 11.38 -6.69
N ARG A 70 5.59 10.62 -7.72
CA ARG A 70 4.75 11.08 -8.85
C ARG A 70 3.45 10.31 -8.90
N ILE A 71 2.36 11.05 -8.96
CA ILE A 71 1.01 10.49 -9.11
C ILE A 71 0.68 10.36 -10.58
N SER A 72 0.19 9.19 -10.97
CA SER A 72 -0.32 8.91 -12.33
C SER A 72 -1.63 8.13 -12.25
N GLN A 73 -2.49 8.31 -13.23
CA GLN A 73 -3.70 7.52 -13.37
C GLN A 73 -3.35 6.17 -13.98
N SER A 74 -3.91 5.10 -13.42
CA SER A 74 -3.80 3.74 -13.97
C SER A 74 -4.83 3.52 -15.08
N ASP A 75 -4.49 2.69 -16.04
CA ASP A 75 -5.44 2.21 -17.07
C ASP A 75 -6.43 1.16 -16.52
N LYS A 76 -6.15 0.60 -15.34
CA LYS A 76 -7.02 -0.38 -14.69
C LYS A 76 -8.21 0.28 -14.03
N ARG A 77 -9.33 -0.43 -14.01
CA ARG A 77 -10.58 0.00 -13.39
C ARG A 77 -11.35 -1.19 -12.86
N PHE A 78 -12.20 -0.98 -11.87
CA PHE A 78 -13.13 -2.02 -11.41
C PHE A 78 -14.23 -2.24 -12.43
N LEU A 79 -14.60 -3.49 -12.64
CA LEU A 79 -15.64 -3.89 -13.60
C LEU A 79 -17.03 -3.40 -13.18
N SER A 80 -17.29 -3.33 -11.87
CA SER A 80 -18.57 -2.88 -11.29
C SER A 80 -18.39 -2.24 -9.93
N ALA A 81 -19.43 -1.53 -9.46
CA ALA A 81 -19.48 -0.99 -8.11
C ALA A 81 -19.50 -2.11 -7.08
N ASP A 82 -20.24 -3.18 -7.34
CA ASP A 82 -20.35 -4.33 -6.44
C ASP A 82 -18.98 -4.99 -6.22
N LYS A 83 -18.16 -5.10 -7.29
CA LYS A 83 -16.82 -5.67 -7.17
C LYS A 83 -15.88 -4.80 -6.32
N LEU A 84 -15.97 -3.48 -6.46
CA LEU A 84 -15.23 -2.56 -5.60
C LEU A 84 -15.69 -2.69 -4.14
N GLU A 85 -16.99 -2.81 -3.90
CA GLU A 85 -17.55 -2.98 -2.56
C GLU A 85 -17.10 -4.29 -1.93
N ASP A 86 -17.12 -5.41 -2.67
CA ASP A 86 -16.61 -6.71 -2.20
C ASP A 86 -15.15 -6.61 -1.74
N VAL A 87 -14.30 -5.95 -2.54
CA VAL A 87 -12.89 -5.74 -2.18
C VAL A 87 -12.75 -4.87 -0.94
N ILE A 88 -13.55 -3.80 -0.81
CA ILE A 88 -13.58 -2.95 0.39
C ILE A 88 -13.97 -3.78 1.62
N GLN A 89 -15.04 -4.57 1.54
CA GLN A 89 -15.49 -5.41 2.66
C GLN A 89 -14.44 -6.43 3.05
N GLN A 90 -13.75 -7.02 2.08
CA GLN A 90 -12.65 -7.97 2.33
C GLN A 90 -11.47 -7.30 3.08
N ILE A 91 -11.08 -6.09 2.68
CA ILE A 91 -10.02 -5.31 3.35
C ILE A 91 -10.42 -5.02 4.80
N VAL A 92 -11.64 -4.53 5.01
CA VAL A 92 -12.12 -4.09 6.32
C VAL A 92 -12.32 -5.27 7.27
N ALA A 93 -12.85 -6.39 6.76
CA ALA A 93 -13.02 -7.63 7.52
C ALA A 93 -11.69 -8.17 8.03
N GLY A 94 -10.62 -8.09 7.23
CA GLY A 94 -9.26 -8.49 7.63
C GLY A 94 -8.71 -7.71 8.84
N SER A 95 -9.27 -6.53 9.12
CA SER A 95 -8.90 -5.67 10.26
C SER A 95 -9.89 -5.74 11.43
N ASN A 96 -10.84 -6.69 11.43
CA ASN A 96 -11.96 -6.76 12.40
C ASN A 96 -12.72 -5.43 12.53
N ARG A 97 -12.90 -4.72 11.43
CA ARG A 97 -13.66 -3.47 11.34
C ARG A 97 -14.91 -3.69 10.51
N LEU A 98 -15.83 -2.74 10.60
CA LEU A 98 -17.06 -2.70 9.79
C LEU A 98 -17.15 -1.32 9.15
N VAL A 99 -17.58 -1.30 7.89
CA VAL A 99 -17.91 -0.07 7.16
C VAL A 99 -19.26 -0.26 6.47
N ASN A 100 -20.15 0.71 6.60
CA ASN A 100 -21.46 0.72 5.98
C ASN A 100 -22.00 2.17 5.91
N GLU A 101 -23.19 2.36 5.38
CA GLU A 101 -23.81 3.69 5.28
C GLU A 101 -23.98 4.42 6.62
N ALA A 102 -24.18 3.68 7.72
CA ALA A 102 -24.32 4.27 9.06
C ALA A 102 -22.96 4.66 9.66
N SER A 103 -21.88 3.98 9.26
CA SER A 103 -20.49 4.27 9.64
C SER A 103 -19.62 4.27 8.39
N PRO A 104 -19.68 5.32 7.57
CA PRO A 104 -19.14 5.31 6.21
C PRO A 104 -17.63 5.56 6.13
N ILE A 105 -16.97 5.83 7.24
CA ILE A 105 -15.52 6.11 7.30
C ILE A 105 -14.84 5.07 8.17
N VAL A 106 -13.79 4.44 7.65
CA VAL A 106 -13.02 3.48 8.42
C VAL A 106 -11.52 3.56 8.07
N ASP A 107 -10.69 3.45 9.10
CA ASP A 107 -9.27 3.19 8.98
C ASP A 107 -9.00 1.73 9.28
N ALA A 108 -8.33 1.06 8.35
CA ALA A 108 -7.98 -0.35 8.42
C ALA A 108 -6.48 -0.56 8.15
N ARG A 109 -6.02 -1.79 8.30
CA ARG A 109 -4.66 -2.20 7.93
C ARG A 109 -4.70 -3.51 7.18
N LEU A 110 -3.91 -3.62 6.12
CA LEU A 110 -3.67 -4.89 5.46
C LEU A 110 -2.70 -5.77 6.27
N ALA A 111 -2.63 -7.04 5.93
CA ALA A 111 -1.76 -8.01 6.59
C ALA A 111 -0.26 -7.64 6.50
N ASP A 112 0.14 -6.92 5.46
CA ASP A 112 1.50 -6.41 5.26
C ASP A 112 1.80 -5.14 6.08
N GLY A 113 0.82 -4.62 6.85
CA GLY A 113 0.93 -3.40 7.65
C GLY A 113 0.54 -2.12 6.90
N SER A 114 0.23 -2.18 5.62
CA SER A 114 -0.23 -1.04 4.82
C SER A 114 -1.50 -0.43 5.42
N ARG A 115 -1.56 0.89 5.48
CA ARG A 115 -2.71 1.63 6.03
C ARG A 115 -3.76 1.82 4.94
N VAL A 116 -5.00 1.58 5.27
CA VAL A 116 -6.14 1.78 4.36
C VAL A 116 -7.14 2.71 5.00
N ASN A 117 -7.51 3.76 4.30
CA ASN A 117 -8.63 4.62 4.64
C ASN A 117 -9.74 4.38 3.61
N VAL A 118 -10.96 4.16 4.07
CA VAL A 118 -12.14 3.97 3.24
C VAL A 118 -13.18 5.00 3.61
N VAL A 119 -13.77 5.63 2.60
CA VAL A 119 -14.91 6.53 2.73
C VAL A 119 -16.00 6.08 1.77
N LEU A 120 -17.18 5.74 2.31
CA LEU A 120 -18.34 5.30 1.55
C LEU A 120 -19.37 6.44 1.36
N PRO A 121 -20.33 6.27 0.46
CA PRO A 121 -21.55 7.08 0.48
C PRO A 121 -22.26 6.99 1.85
N PRO A 122 -22.94 8.05 2.32
CA PRO A 122 -23.21 9.32 1.63
C PRO A 122 -22.11 10.37 1.74
N VAL A 123 -21.01 10.09 2.43
CA VAL A 123 -19.89 11.04 2.58
C VAL A 123 -19.11 11.17 1.27
N ALA A 124 -18.83 10.07 0.62
CA ALA A 124 -18.20 10.04 -0.71
C ALA A 124 -19.28 10.14 -1.80
N LEU A 125 -19.47 11.34 -2.37
CA LEU A 125 -20.58 11.63 -3.29
C LEU A 125 -20.46 10.94 -4.67
N ASN A 126 -19.24 10.63 -5.11
CA ASN A 126 -18.96 10.07 -6.44
C ASN A 126 -18.63 8.56 -6.40
N GLY A 127 -19.10 7.87 -5.38
CA GLY A 127 -18.77 6.46 -5.12
C GLY A 127 -17.69 6.29 -4.06
N PRO A 128 -17.38 5.04 -3.67
CA PRO A 128 -16.40 4.76 -2.64
C PRO A 128 -15.03 5.39 -2.94
N ILE A 129 -14.39 5.94 -1.91
CA ILE A 129 -13.01 6.42 -1.96
C ILE A 129 -12.18 5.49 -1.08
N VAL A 130 -11.10 4.96 -1.63
CA VAL A 130 -10.16 4.11 -0.89
C VAL A 130 -8.74 4.64 -1.11
N THR A 131 -8.03 4.87 -0.03
CA THR A 131 -6.61 5.24 -0.08
C THR A 131 -5.81 4.17 0.65
N ILE A 132 -4.84 3.58 -0.03
CA ILE A 132 -3.93 2.57 0.53
C ILE A 132 -2.53 3.15 0.52
N ARG A 133 -1.96 3.37 1.70
CA ARG A 133 -0.58 3.79 1.85
C ARG A 133 0.26 2.59 2.23
N LYS A 134 1.10 2.15 1.30
CA LYS A 134 1.91 0.94 1.49
C LYS A 134 2.94 1.12 2.59
N PHE A 135 3.16 0.06 3.34
CA PHE A 135 4.23 0.03 4.30
C PHE A 135 5.57 -0.11 3.58
N ALA A 136 6.50 0.80 3.83
CA ALA A 136 7.82 0.74 3.22
C ALA A 136 8.56 -0.52 3.68
N LYS A 137 8.82 -1.45 2.76
CA LYS A 137 9.56 -2.70 3.06
C LYS A 137 11.01 -2.42 3.43
N GLU A 138 11.60 -1.38 2.82
CA GLU A 138 12.97 -0.99 3.12
C GLU A 138 13.05 -0.04 4.30
N VAL A 139 13.82 -0.45 5.27
CA VAL A 139 14.18 0.44 6.39
C VAL A 139 15.21 1.44 5.91
N ILE A 140 14.87 2.72 6.00
CA ILE A 140 15.83 3.78 5.73
C ILE A 140 16.93 3.71 6.79
N THR A 141 18.18 3.50 6.36
CA THR A 141 19.36 3.48 7.23
C THR A 141 20.16 4.77 7.09
N MET A 142 21.04 5.07 8.05
CA MET A 142 21.96 6.20 7.94
C MET A 142 22.82 6.14 6.68
N ASN A 143 23.29 4.96 6.29
CA ASN A 143 24.06 4.77 5.05
C ASN A 143 23.23 5.15 3.84
N LYS A 144 21.97 4.76 3.78
CA LYS A 144 21.05 5.12 2.68
C LYS A 144 20.79 6.63 2.60
N LEU A 145 20.67 7.32 3.75
CA LEU A 145 20.58 8.78 3.80
C LEU A 145 21.84 9.47 3.29
N MET A 146 23.02 8.91 3.57
CA MET A 146 24.29 9.40 3.04
C MET A 146 24.43 9.15 1.53
N GLU A 147 24.05 7.98 1.03
CA GLU A 147 23.98 7.67 -0.41
C GLU A 147 23.08 8.64 -1.17
N TRP A 148 21.94 8.98 -0.60
CA TRP A 148 21.01 9.99 -1.15
C TRP A 148 21.48 11.44 -0.95
N GLN A 149 22.64 11.65 -0.35
CA GLN A 149 23.18 12.97 -0.03
C GLN A 149 22.23 13.84 0.83
N SER A 150 21.31 13.20 1.54
CA SER A 150 20.41 13.89 2.47
C SER A 150 21.15 14.38 3.72
N ILE A 151 22.20 13.66 4.12
CA ILE A 151 23.13 14.01 5.18
C ILE A 151 24.56 13.64 4.78
N ASN A 152 25.56 14.25 5.39
CA ASN A 152 26.95 13.85 5.25
C ASN A 152 27.44 13.02 6.45
N SER A 153 28.64 12.46 6.36
CA SER A 153 29.22 11.62 7.41
C SER A 153 29.45 12.38 8.73
N GLU A 154 29.78 13.66 8.66
CA GLU A 154 29.99 14.51 9.83
C GLU A 154 28.69 14.69 10.62
N VAL A 155 27.60 15.04 9.93
CA VAL A 155 26.26 15.18 10.52
C VAL A 155 25.77 13.84 11.08
N SER A 156 26.01 12.72 10.37
CA SER A 156 25.66 11.38 10.84
C SER A 156 26.37 11.05 12.16
N GLY A 157 27.69 11.29 12.25
CA GLY A 157 28.47 11.07 13.48
C GLY A 157 28.03 11.96 14.63
N PHE A 158 27.72 13.23 14.35
CA PHE A 158 27.22 14.18 15.35
C PHE A 158 25.86 13.73 15.90
N LEU A 159 24.90 13.36 15.03
CA LEU A 159 23.59 12.87 15.46
C LEU A 159 23.71 11.59 16.29
N ALA A 160 24.56 10.65 15.89
CA ALA A 160 24.81 9.44 16.68
C ALA A 160 25.33 9.75 18.07
N SER A 161 26.22 10.72 18.20
CA SER A 161 26.75 11.17 19.50
C SER A 161 25.67 11.81 20.38
N LEU A 162 24.79 12.64 19.82
CA LEU A 162 23.66 13.24 20.54
C LEU A 162 22.67 12.18 21.04
N VAL A 163 22.34 11.19 20.18
CA VAL A 163 21.46 10.07 20.56
C VAL A 163 22.08 9.24 21.66
N ALA A 164 23.39 8.94 21.58
CA ALA A 164 24.12 8.20 22.61
C ALA A 164 24.14 8.94 23.94
N ALA A 165 24.28 10.27 23.91
CA ALA A 165 24.24 11.13 25.07
C ALA A 165 22.84 11.39 25.67
N GLY A 166 21.77 10.90 24.99
CA GLY A 166 20.39 11.03 25.47
C GLY A 166 19.74 12.38 25.20
N TYR A 167 20.24 13.17 24.27
CA TYR A 167 19.62 14.44 23.88
C TYR A 167 18.31 14.21 23.11
N ASN A 168 17.36 15.11 23.31
CA ASN A 168 16.16 15.18 22.49
C ASN A 168 16.47 15.90 21.18
N ILE A 169 16.10 15.27 20.06
CA ILE A 169 16.35 15.80 18.72
C ILE A 169 15.00 16.12 18.07
N PHE A 170 14.80 17.35 17.64
CA PHE A 170 13.62 17.79 16.92
C PHE A 170 13.94 17.88 15.43
N ILE A 171 13.16 17.14 14.60
CA ILE A 171 13.29 17.13 13.15
C ILE A 171 12.05 17.81 12.58
N SER A 172 12.23 18.94 11.88
CA SER A 172 11.15 19.68 11.26
C SER A 172 11.34 19.76 9.74
N GLY A 173 10.24 19.95 9.02
CA GLY A 173 10.26 20.08 7.55
C GLY A 173 8.85 19.95 6.97
N GLY A 174 8.70 20.26 5.68
CA GLY A 174 7.44 20.10 4.95
C GLY A 174 6.99 18.65 4.77
N THR A 175 5.78 18.43 4.28
CA THR A 175 5.29 17.10 3.90
C THR A 175 6.21 16.51 2.82
N GLY A 176 6.52 15.21 2.92
CA GLY A 176 7.39 14.52 1.96
C GLY A 176 8.89 14.80 2.11
N SER A 177 9.33 15.63 3.07
CA SER A 177 10.76 15.99 3.25
C SER A 177 11.63 14.92 3.96
N GLY A 178 11.08 13.73 4.25
CA GLY A 178 11.84 12.63 4.87
C GLY A 178 11.98 12.70 6.40
N LYS A 179 11.23 13.58 7.10
CA LYS A 179 11.28 13.72 8.58
C LYS A 179 11.20 12.39 9.33
N THR A 180 10.18 11.59 8.99
CA THR A 180 9.92 10.30 9.65
C THR A 180 11.05 9.32 9.41
N GLY A 181 11.59 9.25 8.19
CA GLY A 181 12.73 8.40 7.85
C GLY A 181 13.95 8.72 8.69
N MET A 182 14.30 10.00 8.81
CA MET A 182 15.44 10.45 9.62
C MET A 182 15.22 10.19 11.12
N GLY A 183 14.01 10.40 11.65
CA GLY A 183 13.69 10.13 13.06
C GLY A 183 13.80 8.65 13.40
N THR A 184 13.26 7.76 12.55
CA THR A 184 13.33 6.31 12.72
C THR A 184 14.76 5.80 12.69
N THR A 185 15.59 6.30 11.77
CA THR A 185 16.98 5.93 11.62
C THR A 185 17.81 6.26 12.87
N ASN A 186 17.63 7.46 13.42
CA ASN A 186 18.31 7.89 14.66
C ASN A 186 17.86 7.07 15.88
N GLY A 187 16.58 6.76 16.02
CA GLY A 187 16.05 5.93 17.10
C GLY A 187 16.62 4.52 17.11
N ARG A 188 16.81 3.91 15.93
CA ARG A 188 17.42 2.58 15.79
C ARG A 188 18.90 2.54 16.13
N SER A 189 19.63 3.62 15.94
CA SER A 189 21.05 3.71 16.32
C SER A 189 21.25 3.50 17.82
N LYS A 190 20.23 3.64 18.64
CA LYS A 190 20.28 3.47 20.09
C LYS A 190 19.88 2.09 20.60
N GLY A 191 19.54 1.13 19.69
CA GLY A 191 19.08 -0.20 20.10
C GLY A 191 17.75 -0.19 20.86
N MET A 192 16.97 0.88 20.77
CA MET A 192 15.63 0.96 21.32
C MET A 192 14.63 0.42 20.30
N GLU A 193 14.08 -0.76 20.57
CA GLU A 193 12.73 -1.10 20.16
C GLU A 193 11.78 -0.09 20.83
N GLN A 194 11.47 0.98 20.13
CA GLN A 194 10.29 1.75 20.50
C GLN A 194 9.09 1.11 19.83
N GLU A 195 8.29 0.43 20.64
CA GLU A 195 6.90 0.17 20.35
C GLU A 195 6.26 1.40 19.71
N HIS A 196 5.46 1.14 18.69
CA HIS A 196 4.64 2.11 17.98
C HIS A 196 3.83 2.96 18.97
N GLY A 197 4.27 4.13 19.19
CA GLY A 197 3.56 5.10 19.96
C GLY A 197 3.95 6.49 19.51
N THR A 198 2.98 7.13 18.93
CA THR A 198 2.82 8.56 18.71
C THR A 198 3.06 9.04 17.30
N ASP A 199 2.00 9.01 16.52
CA ASP A 199 1.57 10.20 15.84
C ASP A 199 1.41 11.30 16.90
N ALA A 200 2.44 12.06 17.14
CA ALA A 200 2.29 13.33 17.77
C ALA A 200 1.93 14.33 16.69
N ALA A 201 0.66 14.61 16.65
CA ALA A 201 -0.02 15.78 16.23
C ALA A 201 0.86 17.00 15.94
N ALA A 202 0.70 17.54 14.76
CA ALA A 202 0.33 18.95 14.54
C ALA A 202 -0.10 19.09 13.11
#